data_694edf1f325cdc523b444ddb2598a7a6
#
_entry.id   694edf1f325cdc523b444ddb2598a7a6
#
_cell.length_a   1.000
_cell.length_b   1.000
_cell.length_c   1.000
_cell.angle_alpha   90.00
_cell.angle_beta   90.00
_cell.angle_gamma   90.00
#
_symmetry.space_group_name_H-M   'P 1'
#
loop_
_entity.id
_entity.type
_entity.pdbx_description
1 polymer ?
#
loop_
_entity_poly.entity_id
_entity_poly.type
_entity_poly.pdbx_seq_one_letter_code
_entity_poly.pdbx_strand_id
1 'polypeptide(L)'
;VSDALAAALGLTVDGVLAPAAESSRLDKWVIFVPAENADDVRAAVFGAGAGHIGDYSHCSWTVSGTGQFLPHDGASPAIGSVGSIELVAEERIEAIAPARSRAAVLAAMRAAHPYEEPAFDVFELAPLPTDAGIGRVCTLPEPEPLSAFVTRVAARLPATSWGVRAAGDPDGLVSRVAVCGGAGDSLLDVVATAGVQAYLTADLRHHPADEHRRRSDVALVDVAHWASEYPWCAQAAAVLTGHFGEALPVRVSSVRTDPWNVEREV
;
A
#
# COMPACT_ATOMS: atom_id res chain seq x y z
N VAL A 1 12.99 3.20 -1.74
CA VAL A 1 14.06 2.26 -2.09
C VAL A 1 13.92 1.85 -3.55
N SER A 2 12.83 1.18 -3.95
CA SER A 2 12.68 0.66 -5.31
C SER A 2 12.65 1.75 -6.40
N ASP A 3 12.17 2.96 -6.12
CA ASP A 3 12.25 4.10 -7.04
C ASP A 3 13.71 4.53 -7.28
N ALA A 4 14.52 4.55 -6.21
CA ALA A 4 15.95 4.86 -6.32
C ALA A 4 16.71 3.79 -7.11
N LEU A 5 16.36 2.52 -6.90
CA LEU A 5 16.92 1.41 -7.66
C LEU A 5 16.57 1.52 -9.14
N ALA A 6 15.30 1.78 -9.47
CA ALA A 6 14.87 2.00 -10.85
C ALA A 6 15.61 3.17 -11.51
N ALA A 7 15.73 4.30 -10.81
CA ALA A 7 16.44 5.48 -11.29
C ALA A 7 17.95 5.20 -11.53
N ALA A 8 18.61 4.48 -10.60
CA ALA A 8 20.01 4.10 -10.76
C ALA A 8 20.25 3.24 -12.02
N LEU A 9 19.28 2.39 -12.36
CA LEU A 9 19.33 1.53 -13.55
C LEU A 9 18.89 2.25 -14.84
N GLY A 10 18.39 3.49 -14.74
CA GLY A 10 17.88 4.26 -15.88
C GLY A 10 16.53 3.75 -16.40
N LEU A 11 15.70 3.23 -15.51
CA LEU A 11 14.38 2.71 -15.84
C LEU A 11 13.30 3.77 -15.61
N THR A 12 12.24 3.73 -16.41
CA THR A 12 11.03 4.52 -16.18
C THR A 12 10.05 3.73 -15.31
N VAL A 13 9.60 4.32 -14.21
CA VAL A 13 8.61 3.70 -13.32
C VAL A 13 7.21 3.84 -13.92
N ASP A 14 6.53 2.72 -14.14
CA ASP A 14 5.15 2.67 -14.63
C ASP A 14 4.13 2.58 -13.49
N GLY A 15 4.52 1.97 -12.36
CA GLY A 15 3.65 1.81 -11.21
C GLY A 15 4.24 0.94 -10.10
N VAL A 16 3.43 0.69 -9.09
CA VAL A 16 3.79 -0.14 -7.93
C VAL A 16 3.60 -1.61 -8.28
N LEU A 17 4.56 -2.47 -7.90
CA LEU A 17 4.46 -3.91 -8.09
C LEU A 17 3.44 -4.55 -7.13
N ALA A 18 3.57 -4.25 -5.85
CA ALA A 18 2.64 -4.71 -4.82
C ALA A 18 2.12 -3.50 -4.01
N PRO A 19 0.92 -3.01 -4.33
CA PRO A 19 0.32 -1.89 -3.61
C PRO A 19 0.13 -2.19 -2.12
N ALA A 20 0.31 -1.18 -1.28
CA ALA A 20 0.10 -1.30 0.16
C ALA A 20 -1.39 -1.50 0.46
N ALA A 21 -1.78 -2.73 0.76
CA ALA A 21 -3.19 -3.11 0.93
C ALA A 21 -3.85 -2.53 2.20
N GLU A 22 -3.10 -2.33 3.28
CA GLU A 22 -3.69 -1.96 4.57
C GLU A 22 -3.89 -0.45 4.78
N SER A 23 -3.04 0.40 4.22
CA SER A 23 -3.16 1.85 4.39
C SER A 23 -4.30 2.48 3.57
N SER A 24 -4.83 1.75 2.58
CA SER A 24 -5.85 2.23 1.65
C SER A 24 -7.24 1.61 1.86
N ARG A 25 -7.41 0.65 2.79
CA ARG A 25 -8.73 0.09 3.06
C ARG A 25 -9.59 1.09 3.79
N LEU A 26 -10.67 1.48 3.13
CA LEU A 26 -11.67 2.40 3.65
C LEU A 26 -13.01 1.69 3.80
N ASP A 27 -13.73 2.03 4.85
CA ASP A 27 -15.12 1.67 5.05
C ASP A 27 -16.01 2.86 4.74
N LYS A 28 -17.11 2.63 4.05
CA LYS A 28 -18.24 3.54 3.98
C LYS A 28 -19.21 3.22 5.11
N TRP A 29 -19.40 4.15 6.00
CA TRP A 29 -20.40 4.10 7.07
C TRP A 29 -21.68 4.77 6.61
N VAL A 30 -22.79 4.12 6.87
CA VAL A 30 -24.14 4.66 6.70
C VAL A 30 -24.83 4.52 8.04
N ILE A 31 -25.29 5.62 8.64
CA ILE A 31 -25.89 5.64 9.98
C ILE A 31 -27.24 6.31 9.85
N PHE A 32 -28.29 5.68 10.39
CA PHE A 32 -29.62 6.22 10.44
C PHE A 32 -29.90 6.69 11.86
N VAL A 33 -30.21 7.96 12.06
CA VAL A 33 -30.30 8.57 13.38
C VAL A 33 -31.44 9.58 13.43
N PRO A 34 -32.20 9.71 14.55
CA PRO A 34 -33.17 10.80 14.69
C PRO A 34 -32.54 12.15 14.42
N ALA A 35 -33.25 13.02 13.67
CA ALA A 35 -32.71 14.28 13.18
C ALA A 35 -32.13 15.16 14.30
N GLU A 36 -32.72 15.13 15.49
CA GLU A 36 -32.27 15.90 16.67
C GLU A 36 -30.96 15.41 17.26
N ASN A 37 -30.54 14.14 17.01
CA ASN A 37 -29.33 13.54 17.52
C ASN A 37 -28.19 13.45 16.46
N ALA A 38 -28.47 13.89 15.23
CA ALA A 38 -27.55 13.71 14.09
C ALA A 38 -26.19 14.38 14.31
N ASP A 39 -26.16 15.57 14.89
CA ASP A 39 -24.94 16.33 15.13
C ASP A 39 -24.05 15.65 16.17
N ASP A 40 -24.62 15.11 17.25
CA ASP A 40 -23.89 14.41 18.30
C ASP A 40 -23.26 13.12 17.78
N VAL A 41 -24.04 12.32 17.03
CA VAL A 41 -23.55 11.08 16.41
C VAL A 41 -22.45 11.38 15.38
N ARG A 42 -22.63 12.43 14.56
CA ARG A 42 -21.63 12.88 13.58
C ARG A 42 -20.33 13.29 14.26
N ALA A 43 -20.40 14.09 15.31
CA ALA A 43 -19.24 14.53 16.09
C ALA A 43 -18.49 13.34 16.72
N ALA A 44 -19.24 12.37 17.28
CA ALA A 44 -18.66 11.17 17.89
C ALA A 44 -17.89 10.32 16.88
N VAL A 45 -18.46 10.05 15.69
CA VAL A 45 -17.76 9.23 14.67
C VAL A 45 -16.57 9.96 14.07
N PHE A 46 -16.61 11.29 13.94
CA PHE A 46 -15.44 12.08 13.51
C PHE A 46 -14.33 12.04 14.54
N GLY A 47 -14.66 12.17 15.83
CA GLY A 47 -13.69 12.02 16.92
C GLY A 47 -13.04 10.63 16.97
N ALA A 48 -13.71 9.60 16.45
CA ALA A 48 -13.20 8.25 16.34
C ALA A 48 -12.41 7.98 15.03
N GLY A 49 -12.24 8.99 14.17
CA GLY A 49 -11.41 8.92 12.96
C GLY A 49 -12.17 8.74 11.65
N ALA A 50 -13.49 8.89 11.62
CA ALA A 50 -14.25 8.98 10.38
C ALA A 50 -14.15 10.38 9.75
N GLY A 51 -14.56 10.51 8.49
CA GLY A 51 -14.72 11.77 7.79
C GLY A 51 -13.44 12.46 7.34
N HIS A 52 -12.35 11.71 7.08
CA HIS A 52 -11.14 12.27 6.52
C HIS A 52 -11.00 11.93 5.04
N ILE A 53 -10.78 12.94 4.19
CA ILE A 53 -10.51 12.81 2.73
C ILE A 53 -9.36 13.73 2.37
N GLY A 54 -8.16 13.19 2.14
CA GLY A 54 -6.96 13.99 1.93
C GLY A 54 -6.71 14.94 3.08
N ASP A 55 -6.57 16.22 2.80
CA ASP A 55 -6.35 17.28 3.79
C ASP A 55 -7.66 17.84 4.39
N TYR A 56 -8.81 17.20 4.10
CA TYR A 56 -10.10 17.59 4.65
C TYR A 56 -10.53 16.66 5.78
N SER A 57 -11.15 17.23 6.82
CA SER A 57 -11.76 16.51 7.92
C SER A 57 -13.26 16.83 8.01
N HIS A 58 -14.00 16.04 8.82
CA HIS A 58 -15.44 16.21 9.02
C HIS A 58 -16.26 16.06 7.73
N CYS A 59 -15.75 15.30 6.76
CA CYS A 59 -16.44 15.03 5.51
C CYS A 59 -17.56 14.02 5.74
N SER A 60 -18.77 14.43 5.49
CA SER A 60 -19.96 13.58 5.49
C SER A 60 -20.97 14.06 4.47
N TRP A 61 -21.88 13.19 4.14
CA TRP A 61 -23.07 13.53 3.36
C TRP A 61 -24.30 13.10 4.14
N THR A 62 -25.34 13.90 4.11
CA THR A 62 -26.55 13.67 4.89
C THR A 62 -27.79 13.86 4.03
N VAL A 63 -28.78 13.00 4.22
CA VAL A 63 -30.12 13.13 3.63
C VAL A 63 -31.19 12.81 4.69
N SER A 64 -32.19 13.64 4.73
CA SER A 64 -33.36 13.44 5.62
C SER A 64 -34.34 12.43 5.00
N GLY A 65 -34.90 11.58 5.84
CA GLY A 65 -35.87 10.56 5.48
C GLY A 65 -36.79 10.22 6.62
N THR A 66 -37.54 9.12 6.46
CA THR A 66 -38.42 8.59 7.50
C THR A 66 -38.00 7.16 7.81
N GLY A 67 -37.56 6.91 9.04
CA GLY A 67 -37.35 5.57 9.57
C GLY A 67 -38.67 4.97 10.05
N GLN A 68 -38.80 3.65 9.93
CA GLN A 68 -39.97 2.92 10.45
C GLN A 68 -39.49 1.68 11.21
N PHE A 69 -40.08 1.47 12.40
CA PHE A 69 -39.82 0.27 13.18
C PHE A 69 -41.01 -0.12 14.04
N LEU A 70 -41.07 -1.35 14.50
CA LEU A 70 -42.05 -1.89 15.42
C LEU A 70 -41.35 -2.49 16.63
N PRO A 71 -41.38 -1.86 17.82
CA PRO A 71 -40.82 -2.47 19.03
C PRO A 71 -41.64 -3.68 19.46
N HIS A 72 -40.97 -4.80 19.78
CA HIS A 72 -41.58 -6.01 20.32
C HIS A 72 -41.38 -6.11 21.83
N ASP A 73 -42.06 -7.11 22.46
CA ASP A 73 -41.85 -7.43 23.87
C ASP A 73 -40.36 -7.68 24.18
N GLY A 74 -39.86 -6.95 25.20
CA GLY A 74 -38.45 -6.99 25.58
C GLY A 74 -37.60 -5.81 25.08
N ALA A 75 -38.12 -5.01 24.14
CA ALA A 75 -37.45 -3.77 23.72
C ALA A 75 -37.72 -2.64 24.75
N SER A 76 -36.71 -1.74 24.83
CA SER A 76 -36.81 -0.50 25.61
C SER A 76 -36.61 0.70 24.66
N PRO A 77 -37.61 1.02 23.80
CA PRO A 77 -37.44 2.00 22.76
C PRO A 77 -37.25 3.41 23.31
N ALA A 78 -36.26 4.15 22.80
CA ALA A 78 -36.08 5.58 23.11
C ALA A 78 -37.21 6.43 22.55
N ILE A 79 -37.84 6.02 21.44
CA ILE A 79 -38.96 6.68 20.79
C ILE A 79 -40.07 5.63 20.56
N GLY A 80 -41.34 6.00 20.83
CA GLY A 80 -42.49 5.13 20.60
C GLY A 80 -42.78 4.13 21.70
N SER A 81 -43.61 3.13 21.41
CA SER A 81 -44.12 2.13 22.37
C SER A 81 -44.19 0.72 21.78
N VAL A 82 -44.00 -0.28 22.66
CA VAL A 82 -44.10 -1.69 22.28
C VAL A 82 -45.47 -1.98 21.63
N GLY A 83 -45.42 -2.70 20.49
CA GLY A 83 -46.62 -3.12 19.76
C GLY A 83 -47.18 -2.10 18.77
N SER A 84 -46.60 -0.90 18.67
CA SER A 84 -47.01 0.14 17.71
C SER A 84 -45.94 0.36 16.64
N ILE A 85 -46.37 0.56 15.39
CA ILE A 85 -45.46 1.01 14.32
C ILE A 85 -45.17 2.49 14.55
N GLU A 86 -43.88 2.80 14.61
CA GLU A 86 -43.36 4.16 14.75
C GLU A 86 -42.79 4.65 13.44
N LEU A 87 -43.02 5.92 13.11
CA LEU A 87 -42.49 6.66 11.99
C LEU A 87 -41.68 7.84 12.53
N VAL A 88 -40.40 7.86 12.32
CA VAL A 88 -39.47 8.86 12.88
C VAL A 88 -38.79 9.62 11.76
N ALA A 89 -38.72 10.95 11.88
CA ALA A 89 -37.84 11.75 11.02
C ALA A 89 -36.38 11.46 11.35
N GLU A 90 -35.67 10.88 10.41
CA GLU A 90 -34.28 10.47 10.56
C GLU A 90 -33.40 11.12 9.53
N GLU A 91 -32.12 11.29 9.89
CA GLU A 91 -31.05 11.59 8.96
C GLU A 91 -30.25 10.33 8.69
N ARG A 92 -30.00 10.09 7.40
CA ARG A 92 -29.01 9.13 6.93
C ARG A 92 -27.70 9.87 6.76
N ILE A 93 -26.74 9.58 7.64
CA ILE A 93 -25.37 10.14 7.62
C ILE A 93 -24.46 9.16 6.92
N GLU A 94 -23.69 9.64 5.94
CA GLU A 94 -22.67 8.87 5.26
C GLU A 94 -21.29 9.49 5.49
N ALA A 95 -20.33 8.66 5.89
CA ALA A 95 -18.93 9.05 6.04
C ALA A 95 -18.01 7.90 5.64
N ILE A 96 -16.73 8.19 5.40
CA ILE A 96 -15.72 7.16 5.24
C ILE A 96 -14.82 7.12 6.45
N ALA A 97 -14.27 5.93 6.75
CA ALA A 97 -13.28 5.76 7.80
C ALA A 97 -12.23 4.73 7.37
N PRO A 98 -10.98 4.83 7.84
CA PRO A 98 -10.02 3.74 7.67
C PRO A 98 -10.53 2.45 8.32
N ALA A 99 -10.41 1.30 7.65
CA ALA A 99 -10.88 0.01 8.17
C ALA A 99 -10.28 -0.32 9.55
N ARG A 100 -9.04 0.13 9.82
CA ARG A 100 -8.42 0.00 11.15
C ARG A 100 -9.15 0.74 12.27
N SER A 101 -9.95 1.75 11.95
CA SER A 101 -10.74 2.54 12.91
C SER A 101 -12.14 1.95 13.15
N ARG A 102 -12.52 0.87 12.45
CA ARG A 102 -13.88 0.29 12.47
C ARG A 102 -14.40 0.06 13.89
N ALA A 103 -13.60 -0.54 14.76
CA ALA A 103 -14.01 -0.82 16.14
C ALA A 103 -14.23 0.47 16.94
N ALA A 104 -13.37 1.47 16.78
CA ALA A 104 -13.48 2.74 17.47
C ALA A 104 -14.71 3.55 16.99
N VAL A 105 -14.94 3.61 15.69
CA VAL A 105 -16.10 4.28 15.09
C VAL A 105 -17.39 3.61 15.52
N LEU A 106 -17.45 2.27 15.55
CA LEU A 106 -18.62 1.53 16.02
C LEU A 106 -18.94 1.83 17.49
N ALA A 107 -17.91 1.81 18.34
CA ALA A 107 -18.10 2.11 19.77
C ALA A 107 -18.57 3.54 20.00
N ALA A 108 -17.98 4.53 19.31
CA ALA A 108 -18.37 5.94 19.41
C ALA A 108 -19.78 6.19 18.88
N MET A 109 -20.14 5.60 17.75
CA MET A 109 -21.46 5.69 17.17
C MET A 109 -22.51 5.16 18.14
N ARG A 110 -22.33 3.94 18.68
CA ARG A 110 -23.27 3.31 19.62
C ARG A 110 -23.41 4.10 20.93
N ALA A 111 -22.33 4.71 21.41
CA ALA A 111 -22.36 5.49 22.64
C ALA A 111 -23.13 6.82 22.49
N ALA A 112 -23.10 7.42 21.29
CA ALA A 112 -23.77 8.68 21.00
C ALA A 112 -25.20 8.50 20.46
N HIS A 113 -25.54 7.31 19.96
CA HIS A 113 -26.83 7.04 19.36
C HIS A 113 -27.91 6.86 20.44
N PRO A 114 -29.13 7.48 20.29
CA PRO A 114 -30.18 7.36 21.29
C PRO A 114 -30.83 5.98 21.33
N TYR A 115 -30.79 5.22 20.23
CA TYR A 115 -31.42 3.90 20.16
C TYR A 115 -30.54 2.83 20.80
N GLU A 116 -31.17 1.88 21.51
CA GLU A 116 -30.46 0.71 22.03
C GLU A 116 -29.87 -0.18 20.93
N GLU A 117 -30.58 -0.30 19.80
CA GLU A 117 -30.14 -0.98 18.59
C GLU A 117 -30.23 -0.05 17.38
N PRO A 118 -29.19 0.73 17.10
CA PRO A 118 -29.17 1.63 15.95
C PRO A 118 -29.06 0.87 14.63
N ALA A 119 -29.76 1.37 13.60
CA ALA A 119 -29.59 0.89 12.23
C ALA A 119 -28.38 1.57 11.61
N PHE A 120 -27.46 0.77 11.09
CA PHE A 120 -26.29 1.25 10.35
C PHE A 120 -25.77 0.17 9.41
N ASP A 121 -25.04 0.60 8.39
CA ASP A 121 -24.34 -0.28 7.45
C ASP A 121 -22.84 0.09 7.40
N VAL A 122 -21.99 -0.91 7.15
CA VAL A 122 -20.57 -0.73 6.89
C VAL A 122 -20.22 -1.47 5.60
N PHE A 123 -19.82 -0.72 4.57
CA PHE A 123 -19.40 -1.27 3.28
C PHE A 123 -17.90 -1.13 3.13
N GLU A 124 -17.21 -2.22 2.84
CA GLU A 124 -15.81 -2.14 2.44
C GLU A 124 -15.72 -1.52 1.04
N LEU A 125 -14.96 -0.44 0.91
CA LEU A 125 -14.74 0.19 -0.38
C LEU A 125 -13.67 -0.56 -1.16
N ALA A 126 -13.86 -0.66 -2.47
CA ALA A 126 -12.84 -1.21 -3.35
C ALA A 126 -11.54 -0.39 -3.22
N PRO A 127 -10.38 -1.05 -3.11
CA PRO A 127 -9.10 -0.35 -3.06
C PRO A 127 -8.88 0.42 -4.35
N LEU A 128 -8.46 1.68 -4.22
CA LEU A 128 -8.04 2.48 -5.36
C LEU A 128 -6.54 2.29 -5.61
N PRO A 129 -6.07 2.47 -6.86
CA PRO A 129 -4.65 2.50 -7.16
C PRO A 129 -3.92 3.49 -6.25
N THR A 130 -2.76 3.11 -5.73
CA THR A 130 -1.92 3.93 -4.87
C THR A 130 -0.48 3.85 -5.34
N ASP A 131 0.27 4.95 -5.20
CA ASP A 131 1.71 4.99 -5.45
C ASP A 131 2.53 4.44 -4.27
N ALA A 132 1.86 4.14 -3.14
CA ALA A 132 2.48 3.51 -1.99
C ALA A 132 2.47 1.98 -2.13
N GLY A 133 3.63 1.35 -1.84
CA GLY A 133 3.76 -0.11 -1.89
C GLY A 133 5.19 -0.57 -2.10
N ILE A 134 5.35 -1.88 -2.24
CA ILE A 134 6.64 -2.56 -2.36
C ILE A 134 6.94 -2.88 -3.83
N GLY A 135 8.17 -2.64 -4.24
CA GLY A 135 8.61 -2.87 -5.62
C GLY A 135 8.00 -1.87 -6.62
N ARG A 136 8.55 -1.89 -7.81
CA ARG A 136 8.07 -1.09 -8.96
C ARG A 136 8.04 -1.94 -10.21
N VAL A 137 7.06 -1.70 -11.07
CA VAL A 137 7.04 -2.13 -12.46
C VAL A 137 7.62 -1.00 -13.28
N CYS A 138 8.56 -1.32 -14.15
CA CYS A 138 9.33 -0.35 -14.89
C CYS A 138 9.48 -0.76 -16.35
N THR A 139 9.72 0.24 -17.21
CA THR A 139 10.04 0.06 -18.63
C THR A 139 11.48 0.48 -18.89
N LEU A 140 12.21 -0.31 -19.70
CA LEU A 140 13.52 0.04 -20.21
C LEU A 140 13.41 1.09 -21.31
N PRO A 141 14.42 1.98 -21.48
CA PRO A 141 14.45 2.93 -22.60
C PRO A 141 14.35 2.27 -23.96
N GLU A 142 15.02 1.14 -24.13
CA GLU A 142 15.00 0.28 -25.31
C GLU A 142 14.99 -1.19 -24.87
N PRO A 143 14.28 -2.09 -25.57
CA PRO A 143 14.35 -3.52 -25.31
C PRO A 143 15.77 -4.05 -25.53
N GLU A 144 16.23 -4.88 -24.61
CA GLU A 144 17.57 -5.49 -24.69
C GLU A 144 17.52 -6.98 -24.26
N PRO A 145 18.48 -7.83 -24.68
CA PRO A 145 18.61 -9.19 -24.17
C PRO A 145 18.84 -9.22 -22.65
N LEU A 146 18.37 -10.28 -21.98
CA LEU A 146 18.57 -10.45 -20.54
C LEU A 146 20.06 -10.35 -20.15
N SER A 147 20.97 -10.89 -20.94
CA SER A 147 22.41 -10.80 -20.72
C SER A 147 22.92 -9.35 -20.73
N ALA A 148 22.38 -8.49 -21.60
CA ALA A 148 22.68 -7.07 -21.63
C ALA A 148 22.09 -6.33 -20.41
N PHE A 149 20.87 -6.67 -20.01
CA PHE A 149 20.26 -6.13 -18.80
C PHE A 149 21.08 -6.48 -17.54
N VAL A 150 21.53 -7.72 -17.40
CA VAL A 150 22.44 -8.16 -16.31
C VAL A 150 23.74 -7.34 -16.30
N THR A 151 24.33 -7.11 -17.49
CA THR A 151 25.52 -6.26 -17.64
C THR A 151 25.26 -4.81 -17.22
N ARG A 152 24.10 -4.26 -17.60
CA ARG A 152 23.64 -2.93 -17.16
C ARG A 152 23.53 -2.85 -15.65
N VAL A 153 22.90 -3.84 -15.01
CA VAL A 153 22.76 -3.92 -13.55
C VAL A 153 24.14 -3.94 -12.88
N ALA A 154 25.05 -4.79 -13.34
CA ALA A 154 26.40 -4.87 -12.79
C ALA A 154 27.21 -3.58 -12.95
N ALA A 155 26.99 -2.82 -14.04
CA ALA A 155 27.68 -1.56 -14.27
C ALA A 155 27.10 -0.37 -13.48
N ARG A 156 25.85 -0.46 -13.06
CA ARG A 156 25.11 0.65 -12.42
C ARG A 156 25.01 0.55 -10.90
N LEU A 157 25.09 -0.66 -10.36
CA LEU A 157 25.07 -0.88 -8.91
C LEU A 157 26.48 -1.00 -8.34
N PRO A 158 26.67 -0.74 -7.04
CA PRO A 158 27.96 -0.95 -6.40
C PRO A 158 28.45 -2.39 -6.54
N ALA A 159 29.71 -2.57 -6.89
CA ALA A 159 30.32 -3.89 -6.98
C ALA A 159 30.37 -4.56 -5.61
N THR A 160 30.05 -5.86 -5.56
CA THR A 160 30.05 -6.69 -4.34
C THR A 160 30.60 -8.06 -4.63
N SER A 161 31.03 -8.78 -3.59
CA SER A 161 31.47 -10.18 -3.71
C SER A 161 30.38 -11.12 -4.20
N TRP A 162 29.11 -10.75 -4.00
CA TRP A 162 27.95 -11.48 -4.54
C TRP A 162 27.82 -11.35 -6.06
N GLY A 163 28.15 -10.18 -6.61
CA GLY A 163 27.99 -9.86 -8.02
C GLY A 163 26.51 -9.76 -8.43
N VAL A 164 26.27 -10.07 -9.70
CA VAL A 164 24.91 -10.15 -10.29
C VAL A 164 24.77 -11.53 -10.92
N ARG A 165 23.74 -12.25 -10.55
CA ARG A 165 23.40 -13.54 -11.16
C ARG A 165 21.98 -13.52 -11.69
N ALA A 166 21.74 -14.30 -12.74
CA ALA A 166 20.42 -14.37 -13.36
C ALA A 166 20.01 -15.81 -13.68
N ALA A 167 18.70 -16.03 -13.73
CA ALA A 167 18.10 -17.28 -14.19
C ALA A 167 17.03 -16.94 -15.23
N GLY A 168 17.25 -17.36 -16.48
CA GLY A 168 16.40 -17.09 -17.63
C GLY A 168 17.11 -17.41 -18.92
N ASP A 169 16.46 -17.11 -20.05
CA ASP A 169 17.07 -17.17 -21.38
C ASP A 169 17.96 -15.91 -21.55
N PRO A 170 19.29 -16.05 -21.73
CA PRO A 170 20.20 -14.93 -21.87
C PRO A 170 19.89 -14.04 -23.08
N ASP A 171 19.31 -14.60 -24.14
CA ASP A 171 18.94 -13.90 -25.37
C ASP A 171 17.50 -13.42 -25.38
N GLY A 172 16.71 -13.78 -24.35
CA GLY A 172 15.32 -13.35 -24.18
C GLY A 172 15.23 -11.83 -24.05
N LEU A 173 14.36 -11.20 -24.87
CA LEU A 173 14.19 -9.74 -24.85
C LEU A 173 13.45 -9.27 -23.61
N VAL A 174 14.02 -8.26 -22.96
CA VAL A 174 13.49 -7.58 -21.77
C VAL A 174 13.18 -6.14 -22.15
N SER A 175 11.93 -5.74 -21.99
CA SER A 175 11.44 -4.35 -22.17
C SER A 175 10.80 -3.81 -20.90
N ARG A 176 10.16 -4.69 -20.11
CA ARG A 176 9.55 -4.35 -18.82
C ARG A 176 10.14 -5.23 -17.72
N VAL A 177 10.44 -4.61 -16.60
CA VAL A 177 11.04 -5.28 -15.44
C VAL A 177 10.30 -4.90 -14.16
N ALA A 178 10.22 -5.84 -13.24
CA ALA A 178 9.92 -5.52 -11.86
C ALA A 178 11.22 -5.33 -11.08
N VAL A 179 11.26 -4.36 -10.17
CA VAL A 179 12.40 -4.15 -9.28
C VAL A 179 11.94 -4.04 -7.82
N CYS A 180 12.67 -4.71 -6.92
CA CYS A 180 12.47 -4.60 -5.49
C CYS A 180 13.83 -4.54 -4.79
N GLY A 181 14.16 -3.43 -4.16
CA GLY A 181 15.37 -3.34 -3.33
C GLY A 181 15.20 -4.17 -2.06
N GLY A 182 16.31 -4.84 -1.68
CA GLY A 182 16.31 -5.80 -0.58
C GLY A 182 15.69 -7.16 -0.94
N ALA A 183 15.33 -7.96 0.06
CA ALA A 183 14.78 -9.30 -0.12
C ALA A 183 13.37 -9.27 -0.72
N GLY A 184 13.21 -9.87 -1.89
CA GLY A 184 11.95 -9.85 -2.63
C GLY A 184 11.38 -11.22 -3.00
N ASP A 185 11.80 -12.30 -2.33
CA ASP A 185 11.30 -13.64 -2.62
C ASP A 185 9.78 -13.79 -2.35
N SER A 186 9.22 -13.03 -1.43
CA SER A 186 7.78 -13.00 -1.14
C SER A 186 6.93 -12.40 -2.26
N LEU A 187 7.54 -11.72 -3.24
CA LEU A 187 6.83 -11.10 -4.37
C LEU A 187 6.83 -11.95 -5.64
N LEU A 188 7.44 -13.14 -5.64
CA LEU A 188 7.56 -13.99 -6.82
C LEU A 188 6.21 -14.34 -7.45
N ASP A 189 5.17 -14.59 -6.66
CA ASP A 189 3.82 -14.88 -7.18
C ASP A 189 3.16 -13.64 -7.80
N VAL A 190 3.40 -12.45 -7.24
CA VAL A 190 2.91 -11.18 -7.79
C VAL A 190 3.61 -10.90 -9.13
N VAL A 191 4.91 -11.09 -9.17
CA VAL A 191 5.74 -10.87 -10.36
C VAL A 191 5.33 -11.77 -11.52
N ALA A 192 4.97 -13.03 -11.24
CA ALA A 192 4.53 -13.98 -12.26
C ALA A 192 3.32 -13.50 -13.08
N THR A 193 2.53 -12.57 -12.53
CA THR A 193 1.32 -12.01 -13.15
C THR A 193 1.44 -10.53 -13.52
N ALA A 194 2.59 -9.89 -13.24
CA ALA A 194 2.78 -8.45 -13.42
C ALA A 194 3.02 -8.01 -14.88
N GLY A 195 3.10 -8.94 -15.84
CA GLY A 195 3.34 -8.63 -17.25
C GLY A 195 4.73 -8.06 -17.52
N VAL A 196 5.75 -8.56 -16.81
CA VAL A 196 7.16 -8.20 -16.96
C VAL A 196 7.96 -9.38 -17.49
N GLN A 197 9.13 -9.13 -18.09
CA GLN A 197 10.01 -10.18 -18.59
C GLN A 197 11.14 -10.54 -17.61
N ALA A 198 11.47 -9.63 -16.68
CA ALA A 198 12.48 -9.91 -15.66
C ALA A 198 12.09 -9.31 -14.31
N TYR A 199 12.60 -9.90 -13.24
CA TYR A 199 12.48 -9.41 -11.87
C TYR A 199 13.84 -9.27 -11.23
N LEU A 200 14.18 -8.06 -10.81
CA LEU A 200 15.42 -7.75 -10.11
C LEU A 200 15.14 -7.53 -8.63
N THR A 201 15.82 -8.30 -7.79
CA THR A 201 15.75 -8.21 -6.33
C THR A 201 17.01 -8.78 -5.68
N ALA A 202 16.99 -9.00 -4.37
CA ALA A 202 18.07 -9.62 -3.61
C ALA A 202 17.58 -10.83 -2.80
N ASP A 203 18.54 -11.59 -2.25
CA ASP A 203 18.33 -12.69 -1.32
C ASP A 203 17.43 -13.83 -1.84
N LEU A 204 17.45 -14.07 -3.15
CA LEU A 204 16.69 -15.17 -3.72
C LEU A 204 17.28 -16.51 -3.31
N ARG A 205 16.49 -17.30 -2.59
CA ARG A 205 16.85 -18.66 -2.17
C ARG A 205 16.60 -19.65 -3.31
N HIS A 206 17.32 -20.77 -3.29
CA HIS A 206 17.27 -21.79 -4.34
C HIS A 206 15.85 -22.26 -4.65
N HIS A 207 15.14 -22.77 -3.64
CA HIS A 207 13.83 -23.39 -3.88
C HIS A 207 12.77 -22.39 -4.40
N PRO A 208 12.56 -21.19 -3.81
CA PRO A 208 11.63 -20.21 -4.37
C PRO A 208 11.99 -19.79 -5.80
N ALA A 209 13.28 -19.64 -6.11
CA ALA A 209 13.72 -19.29 -7.45
C ALA A 209 13.45 -20.42 -8.47
N ASP A 210 13.77 -21.68 -8.12
CA ASP A 210 13.52 -22.84 -8.97
C ASP A 210 12.02 -23.07 -9.21
N GLU A 211 11.21 -22.98 -8.15
CA GLU A 211 9.77 -23.09 -8.26
C GLU A 211 9.15 -21.99 -9.13
N HIS A 212 9.63 -20.75 -8.98
CA HIS A 212 9.19 -19.64 -9.83
C HIS A 212 9.53 -19.92 -11.30
N ARG A 213 10.76 -20.33 -11.60
CA ARG A 213 11.22 -20.62 -12.97
C ARG A 213 10.47 -21.79 -13.63
N ARG A 214 9.90 -22.70 -12.85
CA ARG A 214 9.05 -23.80 -13.37
C ARG A 214 7.62 -23.35 -13.68
N ARG A 215 7.14 -22.26 -13.07
CA ARG A 215 5.76 -21.77 -13.18
C ARG A 215 5.62 -20.51 -14.02
N SER A 216 6.73 -19.84 -14.31
CA SER A 216 6.73 -18.52 -14.95
C SER A 216 7.94 -18.38 -15.88
N ASP A 217 7.72 -17.71 -17.01
CA ASP A 217 8.78 -17.35 -17.96
C ASP A 217 9.55 -16.10 -17.53
N VAL A 218 9.12 -15.41 -16.45
CA VAL A 218 9.79 -14.21 -15.96
C VAL A 218 11.20 -14.57 -15.45
N ALA A 219 12.21 -13.99 -16.05
CA ALA A 219 13.60 -14.17 -15.64
C ALA A 219 13.86 -13.53 -14.26
N LEU A 220 14.75 -14.14 -13.48
CA LEU A 220 15.16 -13.62 -12.18
C LEU A 220 16.57 -13.02 -12.28
N VAL A 221 16.76 -11.84 -11.68
CA VAL A 221 18.08 -11.19 -11.54
C VAL A 221 18.28 -10.93 -10.05
N ASP A 222 19.30 -11.55 -9.47
CA ASP A 222 19.60 -11.52 -8.05
C ASP A 222 20.91 -10.77 -7.81
N VAL A 223 20.88 -9.77 -6.94
CA VAL A 223 22.02 -8.92 -6.59
C VAL A 223 22.26 -8.93 -5.08
N ALA A 224 23.38 -8.36 -4.61
CA ALA A 224 23.57 -8.20 -3.18
C ALA A 224 22.51 -7.26 -2.58
N HIS A 225 21.99 -7.63 -1.41
CA HIS A 225 20.96 -6.84 -0.69
C HIS A 225 21.39 -5.38 -0.55
N TRP A 226 22.57 -5.15 0.03
CA TRP A 226 23.12 -3.82 0.21
C TRP A 226 23.23 -3.03 -1.11
N ALA A 227 23.69 -3.66 -2.20
CA ALA A 227 23.82 -2.97 -3.49
C ALA A 227 22.48 -2.55 -4.08
N SER A 228 21.42 -3.32 -3.85
CA SER A 228 20.06 -3.00 -4.32
C SER A 228 19.40 -1.85 -3.55
N GLU A 229 19.82 -1.61 -2.31
CA GLU A 229 19.26 -0.57 -1.44
C GLU A 229 20.11 0.70 -1.37
N TYR A 230 21.42 0.61 -1.59
CA TYR A 230 22.36 1.73 -1.50
C TYR A 230 21.95 2.96 -2.34
N PRO A 231 21.38 2.83 -3.55
CA PRO A 231 20.89 3.98 -4.33
C PRO A 231 19.91 4.89 -3.57
N TRP A 232 19.15 4.33 -2.60
CA TRP A 232 18.22 5.11 -1.79
C TRP A 232 18.94 6.15 -0.91
N CYS A 233 20.18 5.92 -0.49
CA CYS A 233 20.92 6.88 0.32
C CYS A 233 21.08 8.24 -0.38
N ALA A 234 21.35 8.24 -1.69
CA ALA A 234 21.43 9.46 -2.48
C ALA A 234 20.06 10.15 -2.64
N GLN A 235 18.99 9.37 -2.83
CA GLN A 235 17.63 9.88 -2.89
C GLN A 235 17.21 10.52 -1.56
N ALA A 236 17.48 9.86 -0.43
CA ALA A 236 17.20 10.40 0.90
C ALA A 236 17.97 11.70 1.16
N ALA A 237 19.25 11.74 0.78
CA ALA A 237 20.07 12.95 0.88
C ALA A 237 19.46 14.11 0.06
N ALA A 238 19.03 13.84 -1.17
CA ALA A 238 18.40 14.85 -2.02
C ALA A 238 17.08 15.38 -1.42
N VAL A 239 16.24 14.51 -0.86
CA VAL A 239 15.00 14.91 -0.18
C VAL A 239 15.28 15.81 1.03
N LEU A 240 16.25 15.41 1.88
CA LEU A 240 16.63 16.19 3.06
C LEU A 240 17.24 17.54 2.67
N THR A 241 18.15 17.57 1.71
CA THR A 241 18.76 18.80 1.21
C THR A 241 17.72 19.72 0.57
N GLY A 242 16.78 19.16 -0.20
CA GLY A 242 15.70 19.93 -0.83
C GLY A 242 14.76 20.57 0.19
N HIS A 243 14.51 19.90 1.33
CA HIS A 243 13.61 20.40 2.36
C HIS A 243 14.29 21.39 3.34
N PHE A 244 15.51 21.09 3.78
CA PHE A 244 16.19 21.85 4.80
C PHE A 244 17.25 22.84 4.27
N GLY A 245 17.65 22.72 3.00
CA GLY A 245 18.68 23.56 2.40
C GLY A 245 19.99 23.49 3.18
N GLU A 246 20.63 24.64 3.37
CA GLU A 246 21.89 24.79 4.10
C GLU A 246 21.74 24.64 5.62
N ALA A 247 20.51 24.65 6.16
CA ALA A 247 20.27 24.50 7.59
C ALA A 247 20.60 23.09 8.11
N LEU A 248 20.62 22.09 7.23
CA LEU A 248 20.97 20.71 7.56
C LEU A 248 22.02 20.17 6.58
N PRO A 249 23.33 20.16 6.96
CA PRO A 249 24.35 19.54 6.15
C PRO A 249 24.09 18.02 6.03
N VAL A 250 23.89 17.54 4.80
CA VAL A 250 23.61 16.12 4.52
C VAL A 250 24.82 15.48 3.85
N ARG A 251 25.24 14.33 4.35
CA ARG A 251 26.35 13.56 3.76
C ARG A 251 25.98 12.08 3.63
N VAL A 252 26.14 11.52 2.44
CA VAL A 252 26.03 10.08 2.22
C VAL A 252 27.37 9.42 2.60
N SER A 253 27.32 8.42 3.48
CA SER A 253 28.49 7.65 3.86
C SER A 253 28.93 6.73 2.72
N SER A 254 30.21 6.67 2.45
CA SER A 254 30.81 5.71 1.52
C SER A 254 31.24 4.39 2.19
N VAL A 255 30.99 4.25 3.48
CA VAL A 255 31.32 3.02 4.22
C VAL A 255 30.40 1.90 3.73
N ARG A 256 31.02 0.84 3.23
CA ARG A 256 30.31 -0.37 2.81
C ARG A 256 29.88 -1.16 4.04
N THR A 257 28.59 -1.40 4.15
CA THR A 257 27.97 -2.17 5.26
C THR A 257 27.53 -3.57 4.81
N ASP A 258 27.84 -3.97 3.56
CA ASP A 258 27.60 -5.31 3.09
C ASP A 258 28.43 -6.31 3.93
N PRO A 259 27.84 -7.32 4.58
CA PRO A 259 28.56 -8.28 5.41
C PRO A 259 29.45 -9.22 4.60
N TRP A 260 29.23 -9.37 3.30
CA TRP A 260 29.96 -10.28 2.42
C TRP A 260 31.20 -9.57 1.84
N ASN A 261 32.35 -9.79 2.47
CA ASN A 261 33.57 -9.04 2.18
C ASN A 261 34.76 -9.91 1.74
N VAL A 262 34.54 -11.22 1.54
CA VAL A 262 35.61 -12.15 1.08
C VAL A 262 35.20 -12.64 -0.30
N GLU A 263 36.06 -12.34 -1.28
CA GLU A 263 35.90 -12.74 -2.68
C GLU A 263 36.91 -13.82 -3.02
N ARG A 264 36.50 -14.76 -3.89
CA ARG A 264 37.44 -15.68 -4.50
C ARG A 264 38.08 -14.98 -5.71
N GLU A 265 39.37 -14.81 -5.71
CA GLU A 265 40.12 -14.48 -6.94
C GLU A 265 39.94 -15.62 -7.95
N VAL A 266 39.45 -15.30 -9.16
CA VAL A 266 39.25 -16.24 -10.26
C VAL A 266 40.41 -16.14 -11.21
#